data_feb5552995b3fdcd2a6379092b356d9f
#
_entry.id   feb5552995b3fdcd2a6379092b356d9f
#
_cell.length_a   1.000
_cell.length_b   1.000
_cell.length_c   1.000
_cell.angle_alpha   90.00
_cell.angle_beta   90.00
_cell.angle_gamma   90.00
#
_symmetry.space_group_name_H-M   'P 1'
#
loop_
_entity.id
_entity.type
_entity.pdbx_description
1 polymer ?
#
loop_
_entity_poly.entity_id
_entity_poly.type
_entity_poly.pdbx_seq_one_letter_code
_entity_poly.pdbx_strand_id
1 'polypeptide(L)'
;MSKMEMNRRSLLKHSAGVMALAIGGGTPFLSSRAAYAQAANLAKEQLRTIGLSVTVQERILDDFRKVSGVGQTSGTAATFPDAQTKILSGSKDYDCWEIIAERLPSIVMTNNVEPIPAASLKNWANIRDTFTTPSGKWQPKQQIVGQIWADDAKTTLNMVPAVYNYDSIGYNPDVLSAEEANTWAAIFDPKFKGKSGLNTDPLIAFGQAIMAMNTLGLSNVKNPANPTTAEIDEAAKFLVSKKKDGQFRALWGDFGELVNLMASGEMVVCDAWQPAVMAVKAQGKACKYAVPQEGCRGWAIGPSMIAGTSNKEAVIAYADY
;
A
#
# COMPACT_ATOMS: atom_id res chain seq x y z
N MET A 1 6.17 -33.40 -28.54
CA MET A 1 5.86 -32.08 -27.94
C MET A 1 5.27 -32.34 -26.56
N SER A 2 6.08 -32.21 -25.52
CA SER A 2 5.68 -32.49 -24.12
C SER A 2 4.90 -31.31 -23.56
N LYS A 3 3.68 -31.55 -23.10
CA LYS A 3 2.89 -30.60 -22.32
C LYS A 3 3.56 -30.44 -20.94
N MET A 4 4.16 -29.27 -20.72
CA MET A 4 4.68 -28.91 -19.40
C MET A 4 3.50 -28.49 -18.53
N GLU A 5 3.07 -29.38 -17.64
CA GLU A 5 2.10 -29.03 -16.58
C GLU A 5 2.76 -28.10 -15.56
N MET A 6 2.37 -26.84 -15.59
CA MET A 6 2.77 -25.85 -14.60
C MET A 6 1.97 -26.06 -13.33
N ASN A 7 2.62 -26.52 -12.25
CA ASN A 7 1.95 -26.67 -10.96
C ASN A 7 1.96 -25.32 -10.17
N ARG A 8 1.03 -25.21 -9.19
CA ARG A 8 0.84 -24.00 -8.38
C ARG A 8 2.12 -23.49 -7.67
N ARG A 9 3.06 -24.37 -7.34
CA ARG A 9 4.35 -23.99 -6.73
C ARG A 9 5.31 -23.30 -7.69
N SER A 10 5.26 -23.60 -8.99
CA SER A 10 6.11 -22.92 -9.98
C SER A 10 5.60 -21.52 -10.28
N LEU A 11 4.28 -21.28 -10.23
CA LEU A 11 3.67 -19.97 -10.43
C LEU A 11 4.09 -18.98 -9.33
N LEU A 12 4.10 -19.43 -8.07
CA LEU A 12 4.52 -18.62 -6.91
C LEU A 12 6.02 -18.26 -6.94
N LYS A 13 6.86 -19.15 -7.47
CA LYS A 13 8.30 -18.87 -7.61
C LYS A 13 8.60 -17.83 -8.70
N HIS A 14 7.76 -17.74 -9.74
CA HIS A 14 7.93 -16.77 -10.83
C HIS A 14 7.36 -15.39 -10.47
N SER A 15 6.30 -15.32 -9.67
CA SER A 15 5.75 -14.04 -9.19
C SER A 15 6.70 -13.32 -8.23
N ALA A 16 7.41 -14.04 -7.38
CA ALA A 16 8.41 -13.45 -6.49
C ALA A 16 9.64 -12.88 -7.24
N GLY A 17 10.01 -13.49 -8.37
CA GLY A 17 11.13 -13.01 -9.19
C GLY A 17 10.86 -11.72 -9.96
N VAL A 18 9.61 -11.45 -10.32
CA VAL A 18 9.23 -10.28 -11.14
C VAL A 18 9.14 -8.99 -10.32
N MET A 19 8.83 -9.07 -9.02
CA MET A 19 8.87 -7.89 -8.13
C MET A 19 10.27 -7.29 -7.96
N ALA A 20 11.33 -8.09 -8.14
CA ALA A 20 12.71 -7.61 -7.99
C ALA A 20 13.17 -6.68 -9.12
N LEU A 21 12.49 -6.67 -10.27
CA LEU A 21 12.88 -5.87 -11.45
C LEU A 21 12.22 -4.47 -11.52
N ALA A 22 11.14 -4.23 -10.78
CA ALA A 22 10.42 -2.95 -10.82
C ALA A 22 11.02 -1.86 -9.90
N ILE A 23 11.99 -2.19 -9.03
CA ILE A 23 12.66 -1.25 -8.10
C ILE A 23 14.10 -0.92 -8.56
N GLY A 24 14.45 -1.29 -9.79
CA GLY A 24 15.77 -1.06 -10.37
C GLY A 24 15.98 0.32 -10.99
N GLY A 25 15.86 1.39 -10.19
CA GLY A 25 16.31 2.75 -10.52
C GLY A 25 17.50 3.15 -9.65
N GLY A 26 18.71 2.99 -10.18
CA GLY A 26 20.03 3.15 -9.67
C GLY A 26 20.31 4.11 -8.52
N THR A 27 20.99 3.55 -7.52
CA THR A 27 21.98 4.12 -6.58
C THR A 27 21.66 5.42 -5.82
N PRO A 28 21.64 5.39 -4.49
CA PRO A 28 22.79 5.41 -3.60
C PRO A 28 22.67 4.54 -2.33
N PHE A 29 22.12 3.36 -2.42
CA PHE A 29 21.98 2.48 -1.26
C PHE A 29 23.29 1.88 -0.73
N LEU A 30 24.41 2.09 -1.42
CA LEU A 30 25.69 1.47 -1.04
C LEU A 30 26.47 2.26 0.04
N SER A 31 26.18 3.53 0.25
CA SER A 31 26.90 4.34 1.25
C SER A 31 26.36 4.19 2.68
N SER A 32 25.10 3.74 2.85
CA SER A 32 24.51 3.52 4.17
C SER A 32 24.99 2.22 4.84
N ARG A 33 25.45 1.23 4.08
CA ARG A 33 25.94 -0.05 4.62
C ARG A 33 27.06 0.08 5.65
N ALA A 34 27.95 1.06 5.51
CA ALA A 34 29.04 1.29 6.43
C ALA A 34 28.59 1.90 7.77
N ALA A 35 27.50 2.65 7.80
CA ALA A 35 26.97 3.28 9.01
C ALA A 35 26.26 2.26 9.92
N TYR A 36 25.64 1.22 9.35
CA TYR A 36 24.98 0.16 10.12
C TYR A 36 25.95 -0.84 10.74
N ALA A 37 27.09 -1.08 10.11
CA ALA A 37 28.14 -1.97 10.64
C ALA A 37 28.72 -1.49 12.00
N GLN A 38 28.47 -0.23 12.37
CA GLN A 38 28.92 0.37 13.62
C GLN A 38 27.82 0.46 14.70
N ALA A 39 26.57 0.13 14.37
CA ALA A 39 25.50 0.13 15.35
C ALA A 39 25.57 -1.14 16.21
N ALA A 40 26.00 -0.92 17.45
CA ALA A 40 25.83 -1.77 18.64
C ALA A 40 25.20 -3.16 18.45
N ASN A 41 25.81 -4.12 19.03
CA ASN A 41 25.41 -5.44 19.57
C ASN A 41 23.90 -5.83 19.50
N LEU A 42 23.24 -5.54 18.38
CA LEU A 42 21.87 -5.94 18.11
C LEU A 42 21.76 -7.45 17.77
N ALA A 43 22.88 -8.16 17.68
CA ALA A 43 22.93 -9.58 17.32
C ALA A 43 22.16 -10.51 18.29
N LYS A 44 21.75 -10.02 19.45
CA LYS A 44 20.93 -10.76 20.42
C LYS A 44 19.45 -10.41 20.34
N GLU A 45 19.09 -9.36 19.60
CA GLU A 45 17.71 -8.91 19.47
C GLU A 45 16.97 -9.69 18.39
N GLN A 46 15.67 -9.78 18.56
CA GLN A 46 14.77 -10.36 17.59
C GLN A 46 13.81 -9.26 17.13
N LEU A 47 13.60 -9.15 15.84
CA LEU A 47 12.60 -8.26 15.26
C LEU A 47 11.48 -9.11 14.66
N ARG A 48 10.26 -8.90 15.13
CA ARG A 48 9.06 -9.56 14.62
C ARG A 48 8.20 -8.52 13.91
N THR A 49 8.13 -8.63 12.59
CA THR A 49 7.38 -7.69 11.76
C THR A 49 6.06 -8.29 11.28
N ILE A 50 5.07 -7.45 11.02
CA ILE A 50 3.84 -7.84 10.34
C ILE A 50 3.44 -6.77 9.33
N GLY A 51 3.00 -7.21 8.15
CA GLY A 51 2.51 -6.34 7.08
C GLY A 51 1.93 -7.15 5.93
N LEU A 52 1.67 -6.49 4.81
CA LEU A 52 1.28 -7.19 3.60
C LEU A 52 2.50 -7.81 2.91
N SER A 53 2.29 -8.88 2.17
CA SER A 53 3.37 -9.52 1.37
C SER A 53 4.02 -8.58 0.35
N VAL A 54 3.37 -7.48 -0.02
CA VAL A 54 3.90 -6.45 -0.92
C VAL A 54 4.78 -5.43 -0.20
N THR A 55 4.74 -5.34 1.13
CA THR A 55 5.52 -4.41 1.94
C THR A 55 6.59 -5.13 2.75
N VAL A 56 6.24 -6.23 3.41
CA VAL A 56 7.19 -7.09 4.12
C VAL A 56 7.90 -7.98 3.10
N GLN A 57 9.01 -7.48 2.57
CA GLN A 57 9.78 -8.15 1.51
C GLN A 57 10.93 -8.95 2.11
N GLU A 58 10.92 -10.28 1.94
CA GLU A 58 11.95 -11.17 2.47
C GLU A 58 13.38 -10.73 2.09
N ARG A 59 13.55 -10.21 0.87
CA ARG A 59 14.84 -9.68 0.43
C ARG A 59 15.34 -8.51 1.27
N ILE A 60 14.46 -7.58 1.63
CA ILE A 60 14.80 -6.42 2.47
C ILE A 60 15.15 -6.90 3.87
N LEU A 61 14.34 -7.82 4.39
CA LEU A 61 14.55 -8.43 5.70
C LEU A 61 15.88 -9.18 5.77
N ASP A 62 16.21 -9.95 4.73
CA ASP A 62 17.49 -10.67 4.62
C ASP A 62 18.68 -9.73 4.56
N ASP A 63 18.58 -8.65 3.80
CA ASP A 63 19.66 -7.67 3.70
C ASP A 63 19.83 -6.91 5.03
N PHE A 64 18.71 -6.52 5.68
CA PHE A 64 18.75 -5.93 7.01
C PHE A 64 19.41 -6.86 8.04
N ARG A 65 19.03 -8.15 8.07
CA ARG A 65 19.62 -9.16 8.94
C ARG A 65 21.14 -9.27 8.75
N LYS A 66 21.61 -9.26 7.50
CA LYS A 66 23.05 -9.34 7.17
C LYS A 66 23.84 -8.13 7.67
N VAL A 67 23.24 -6.94 7.65
CA VAL A 67 23.95 -5.70 8.03
C VAL A 67 23.81 -5.36 9.51
N SER A 68 22.70 -5.73 10.15
CA SER A 68 22.42 -5.42 11.55
C SER A 68 22.79 -6.55 12.53
N GLY A 69 22.76 -7.79 12.06
CA GLY A 69 22.89 -8.98 12.90
C GLY A 69 21.61 -9.33 13.69
N VAL A 70 20.55 -8.53 13.57
CA VAL A 70 19.27 -8.77 14.26
C VAL A 70 18.63 -10.04 13.73
N GLY A 71 18.20 -10.95 14.63
CA GLY A 71 17.35 -12.08 14.28
C GLY A 71 15.98 -11.56 13.86
N GLN A 72 15.39 -12.18 12.84
CA GLN A 72 14.16 -11.64 12.28
C GLN A 72 13.16 -12.72 11.93
N THR A 73 11.90 -12.46 12.27
CA THR A 73 10.74 -13.21 11.81
C THR A 73 9.71 -12.24 11.24
N SER A 74 9.02 -12.64 10.19
CA SER A 74 7.98 -11.86 9.58
C SER A 74 6.67 -12.62 9.54
N GLY A 75 5.58 -11.93 9.83
CA GLY A 75 4.23 -12.38 9.56
C GLY A 75 3.66 -11.61 8.38
N THR A 76 2.92 -12.29 7.53
CA THR A 76 2.13 -11.65 6.49
C THR A 76 0.65 -11.73 6.82
N ALA A 77 -0.06 -10.63 6.57
CA ALA A 77 -1.51 -10.58 6.57
C ALA A 77 -2.01 -10.54 5.13
N ALA A 78 -3.18 -11.09 4.88
CA ALA A 78 -3.78 -11.07 3.55
C ALA A 78 -4.19 -9.65 3.15
N THR A 79 -4.71 -8.90 4.12
CA THR A 79 -5.20 -7.52 3.93
C THR A 79 -4.73 -6.61 5.06
N PHE A 80 -4.80 -5.28 4.85
CA PHE A 80 -4.55 -4.31 5.94
C PHE A 80 -5.54 -4.43 7.11
N PRO A 81 -6.85 -4.67 6.89
CA PRO A 81 -7.76 -4.96 8.00
C PRO A 81 -7.35 -6.17 8.85
N ASP A 82 -6.84 -7.24 8.23
CA ASP A 82 -6.36 -8.42 8.97
C ASP A 82 -5.14 -8.08 9.84
N ALA A 83 -4.18 -7.34 9.30
CA ALA A 83 -3.01 -6.87 10.04
C ALA A 83 -3.45 -5.97 11.21
N GLN A 84 -4.35 -5.02 10.96
CA GLN A 84 -4.89 -4.12 11.97
C GLN A 84 -5.59 -4.89 13.10
N THR A 85 -6.40 -5.88 12.76
CA THR A 85 -7.10 -6.70 13.76
C THR A 85 -6.12 -7.41 14.68
N LYS A 86 -5.03 -7.97 14.16
CA LYS A 86 -3.99 -8.61 14.96
C LYS A 86 -3.31 -7.63 15.93
N ILE A 87 -3.05 -6.40 15.50
CA ILE A 87 -2.46 -5.37 16.37
C ILE A 87 -3.45 -4.92 17.45
N LEU A 88 -4.69 -4.60 17.05
CA LEU A 88 -5.73 -4.12 17.96
C LEU A 88 -6.16 -5.16 19.00
N SER A 89 -6.01 -6.45 18.70
CA SER A 89 -6.24 -7.54 19.67
C SER A 89 -5.18 -7.60 20.78
N GLY A 90 -4.17 -6.72 20.73
CA GLY A 90 -3.11 -6.66 21.75
C GLY A 90 -2.09 -7.79 21.59
N SER A 91 -1.94 -8.35 20.42
CA SER A 91 -0.93 -9.37 20.14
C SER A 91 0.46 -8.84 20.45
N LYS A 92 1.17 -9.54 21.34
CA LYS A 92 2.59 -9.30 21.65
C LYS A 92 3.52 -10.12 20.76
N ASP A 93 3.00 -10.69 19.68
CA ASP A 93 3.75 -11.54 18.77
C ASP A 93 4.61 -10.73 17.81
N TYR A 94 4.38 -9.41 17.74
CA TYR A 94 5.06 -8.51 16.81
C TYR A 94 5.64 -7.30 17.54
N ASP A 95 6.73 -6.76 16.98
CA ASP A 95 7.44 -5.57 17.46
C ASP A 95 7.21 -4.37 16.56
N CYS A 96 7.03 -4.66 15.28
CA CYS A 96 6.90 -3.66 14.23
C CYS A 96 5.76 -4.03 13.27
N TRP A 97 5.03 -3.01 12.86
CA TRP A 97 3.98 -3.14 11.88
C TRP A 97 4.29 -2.26 10.65
N GLU A 98 4.24 -2.85 9.46
CA GLU A 98 4.25 -2.14 8.18
C GLU A 98 2.84 -1.59 7.91
N ILE A 99 2.62 -0.35 8.36
CA ILE A 99 1.31 0.28 8.37
C ILE A 99 1.12 1.24 7.20
N ILE A 100 -0.11 1.34 6.72
CA ILE A 100 -0.51 2.40 5.80
C ILE A 100 -0.97 3.64 6.59
N ALA A 101 -0.53 4.82 6.17
CA ALA A 101 -0.70 6.07 6.92
C ALA A 101 -2.16 6.38 7.28
N GLU A 102 -3.11 6.06 6.41
CA GLU A 102 -4.53 6.34 6.66
C GLU A 102 -5.14 5.56 7.83
N ARG A 103 -4.47 4.48 8.26
CA ARG A 103 -4.92 3.68 9.42
C ARG A 103 -4.31 4.14 10.73
N LEU A 104 -3.27 4.96 10.67
CA LEU A 104 -2.60 5.48 11.88
C LEU A 104 -3.55 6.09 12.90
N PRO A 105 -4.47 7.00 12.53
CA PRO A 105 -5.32 7.65 13.51
C PRO A 105 -6.10 6.65 14.37
N SER A 106 -6.72 5.64 13.75
CA SER A 106 -7.52 4.65 14.46
C SER A 106 -6.70 3.76 15.41
N ILE A 107 -5.41 3.57 15.12
CA ILE A 107 -4.54 2.71 15.91
C ILE A 107 -3.85 3.49 17.01
N VAL A 108 -3.43 4.71 16.72
CA VAL A 108 -2.86 5.63 17.71
C VAL A 108 -3.86 5.90 18.83
N MET A 109 -5.15 6.10 18.50
CA MET A 109 -6.23 6.28 19.49
C MET A 109 -6.39 5.10 20.46
N THR A 110 -5.91 3.92 20.08
CA THR A 110 -5.98 2.71 20.95
C THR A 110 -4.69 2.46 21.71
N ASN A 111 -3.72 3.39 21.66
CA ASN A 111 -2.40 3.30 22.29
C ASN A 111 -1.59 2.05 21.86
N ASN A 112 -1.77 1.55 20.65
CA ASN A 112 -1.03 0.40 20.12
C ASN A 112 0.22 0.78 19.34
N VAL A 113 0.50 2.08 19.15
CA VAL A 113 1.72 2.59 18.52
C VAL A 113 2.55 3.33 19.54
N GLU A 114 3.84 3.03 19.61
CA GLU A 114 4.82 3.80 20.36
C GLU A 114 5.59 4.72 19.41
N PRO A 115 5.62 6.05 19.67
CA PRO A 115 6.30 6.98 18.79
C PRO A 115 7.82 6.76 18.70
N ILE A 116 8.38 6.88 17.52
CA ILE A 116 9.82 6.81 17.24
C ILE A 116 10.39 8.23 17.22
N PRO A 117 11.41 8.56 18.03
CA PRO A 117 12.08 9.86 17.96
C PRO A 117 12.74 10.05 16.59
N ALA A 118 12.42 11.12 15.87
CA ALA A 118 13.01 11.40 14.56
C ALA A 118 14.54 11.54 14.64
N ALA A 119 15.06 12.08 15.76
CA ALA A 119 16.48 12.21 16.03
C ALA A 119 17.22 10.86 16.20
N SER A 120 16.50 9.75 16.43
CA SER A 120 17.11 8.42 16.48
C SER A 120 17.38 7.81 15.08
N LEU A 121 16.81 8.40 14.04
CA LEU A 121 16.95 7.95 12.66
C LEU A 121 18.09 8.71 11.98
N LYS A 122 19.20 8.03 11.73
CA LYS A 122 20.40 8.62 11.09
C LYS A 122 20.15 8.99 9.62
N ASN A 123 19.26 8.21 8.97
CA ASN A 123 18.90 8.39 7.57
C ASN A 123 17.68 9.30 7.38
N TRP A 124 17.15 9.92 8.43
CA TRP A 124 15.99 10.81 8.34
C TRP A 124 16.15 11.91 7.27
N ALA A 125 17.35 12.46 7.13
CA ALA A 125 17.64 13.47 6.11
C ALA A 125 17.49 12.95 4.66
N ASN A 126 17.49 11.64 4.46
CA ASN A 126 17.31 11.01 3.14
C ASN A 126 15.83 10.80 2.80
N ILE A 127 14.92 10.93 3.77
CA ILE A 127 13.48 10.87 3.54
C ILE A 127 13.08 12.09 2.71
N ARG A 128 12.25 11.85 1.70
CA ARG A 128 11.79 12.93 0.81
C ARG A 128 11.07 14.03 1.59
N ASP A 129 11.33 15.27 1.22
CA ASP A 129 10.71 16.47 1.79
C ASP A 129 9.16 16.42 1.72
N THR A 130 8.60 15.71 0.75
CA THR A 130 7.18 15.41 0.67
C THR A 130 6.59 14.89 2.00
N PHE A 131 7.37 14.10 2.75
CA PHE A 131 6.93 13.50 4.01
C PHE A 131 7.42 14.26 5.24
N THR A 132 8.48 15.07 5.12
CA THR A 132 9.13 15.74 6.24
C THR A 132 8.69 17.17 6.41
N THR A 133 8.21 17.83 5.35
CA THR A 133 7.76 19.22 5.38
C THR A 133 6.28 19.35 4.99
N PRO A 134 5.44 19.99 5.83
CA PRO A 134 4.02 20.20 5.52
C PRO A 134 3.78 21.06 4.26
N SER A 135 4.79 21.84 3.88
CA SER A 135 4.75 22.76 2.73
C SER A 135 5.37 22.18 1.47
N GLY A 136 5.67 20.87 1.42
CA GLY A 136 6.13 20.20 0.22
C GLY A 136 5.26 20.58 -0.98
N LYS A 137 5.82 20.55 -2.18
CA LYS A 137 5.15 20.92 -3.45
C LYS A 137 3.87 20.14 -3.75
N TRP A 138 3.52 19.24 -2.91
CA TRP A 138 2.26 18.51 -2.92
C TRP A 138 1.17 19.38 -2.34
N GLN A 139 0.06 19.42 -3.02
CA GLN A 139 -1.06 20.32 -2.76
C GLN A 139 -1.62 20.20 -1.34
N PRO A 140 -2.29 21.22 -0.80
CA PRO A 140 -2.77 21.28 0.58
C PRO A 140 -3.79 20.21 1.00
N LYS A 141 -4.12 19.26 0.13
CA LYS A 141 -4.99 18.12 0.39
C LYS A 141 -4.27 16.90 0.96
N GLN A 142 -2.97 16.98 1.20
CA GLN A 142 -2.18 15.84 1.68
C GLN A 142 -2.24 15.69 3.18
N GLN A 143 -3.15 14.84 3.60
CA GLN A 143 -3.30 14.48 5.01
C GLN A 143 -2.23 13.50 5.48
N ILE A 144 -1.58 12.76 4.56
CA ILE A 144 -0.56 11.75 4.90
C ILE A 144 0.56 12.34 5.74
N VAL A 145 1.05 13.53 5.37
CA VAL A 145 2.20 14.15 6.07
C VAL A 145 1.88 14.48 7.53
N GLY A 146 0.65 14.91 7.82
CA GLY A 146 0.24 15.18 9.20
C GLY A 146 0.10 13.91 10.03
N GLN A 147 -0.30 12.82 9.42
CA GLN A 147 -0.60 11.57 10.12
C GLN A 147 0.64 10.81 10.60
N ILE A 148 1.78 10.96 9.94
CA ILE A 148 3.01 10.26 10.34
C ILE A 148 3.61 10.82 11.63
N TRP A 149 3.31 12.08 11.98
CA TRP A 149 3.83 12.71 13.18
C TRP A 149 2.98 12.40 14.41
N ALA A 150 3.63 12.15 15.53
CA ALA A 150 2.96 11.91 16.80
C ALA A 150 2.75 13.18 17.61
N ASP A 151 3.49 14.25 17.29
CA ASP A 151 3.44 15.54 17.99
C ASP A 151 3.48 16.71 17.01
N ASP A 152 2.93 17.86 17.45
CA ASP A 152 2.89 19.10 16.65
C ASP A 152 4.28 19.70 16.43
N ALA A 153 5.22 19.43 17.35
CA ALA A 153 6.61 19.90 17.23
C ALA A 153 7.42 19.08 16.21
N LYS A 154 6.83 17.96 15.70
CA LYS A 154 7.45 17.07 14.72
C LYS A 154 8.79 16.52 15.19
N THR A 155 8.80 16.06 16.43
CA THR A 155 9.97 15.43 17.04
C THR A 155 9.88 13.91 17.10
N THR A 156 8.64 13.38 17.04
CA THR A 156 8.38 11.95 17.10
C THR A 156 7.42 11.49 16.01
N LEU A 157 7.58 10.25 15.58
CA LEU A 157 6.89 9.66 14.45
C LEU A 157 6.04 8.47 14.88
N ASN A 158 4.79 8.43 14.46
CA ASN A 158 3.96 7.23 14.54
C ASN A 158 4.35 6.19 13.48
N MET A 159 4.92 6.64 12.36
CA MET A 159 5.37 5.80 11.25
C MET A 159 6.56 6.44 10.55
N VAL A 160 7.55 5.66 10.19
CA VAL A 160 8.64 6.10 9.31
C VAL A 160 8.25 5.76 7.87
N PRO A 161 8.05 6.76 6.96
CA PRO A 161 7.62 6.48 5.60
C PRO A 161 8.74 5.79 4.80
N ALA A 162 8.51 4.58 4.33
CA ALA A 162 9.46 3.77 3.58
C ALA A 162 9.05 3.58 2.10
N VAL A 163 7.78 3.32 1.87
CA VAL A 163 7.21 3.10 0.53
C VAL A 163 6.03 4.03 0.31
N TYR A 164 5.95 4.62 -0.87
CA TYR A 164 4.78 5.39 -1.28
C TYR A 164 4.46 5.15 -2.75
N ASN A 165 3.19 5.25 -3.08
CA ASN A 165 2.71 5.19 -4.44
C ASN A 165 1.31 5.82 -4.50
N TYR A 166 0.60 5.60 -5.59
CA TYR A 166 -0.79 5.97 -5.77
C TYR A 166 -1.59 4.80 -6.36
N ASP A 167 -2.86 4.72 -5.98
CA ASP A 167 -3.81 3.81 -6.61
C ASP A 167 -4.39 4.48 -7.84
N SER A 168 -4.56 3.71 -8.92
CA SER A 168 -5.14 4.18 -10.14
C SER A 168 -5.91 3.07 -10.86
N ILE A 169 -6.32 3.34 -12.09
CA ILE A 169 -7.08 2.39 -12.90
C ILE A 169 -6.13 1.51 -13.68
N GLY A 170 -6.22 0.19 -13.45
CA GLY A 170 -5.65 -0.82 -14.33
C GLY A 170 -6.66 -1.18 -15.42
N TYR A 171 -6.22 -1.22 -16.66
CA TYR A 171 -7.12 -1.53 -17.77
C TYR A 171 -6.46 -2.32 -18.89
N ASN A 172 -7.28 -3.06 -19.63
CA ASN A 172 -6.86 -3.74 -20.86
C ASN A 172 -6.96 -2.78 -22.06
N PRO A 173 -5.84 -2.37 -22.68
CA PRO A 173 -5.84 -1.42 -23.80
C PRO A 173 -6.43 -1.99 -25.11
N ASP A 174 -6.65 -3.30 -25.21
CA ASP A 174 -7.34 -3.91 -26.34
C ASP A 174 -8.87 -3.77 -26.24
N VAL A 175 -9.38 -3.36 -25.06
CA VAL A 175 -10.82 -3.21 -24.76
C VAL A 175 -11.22 -1.76 -24.50
N LEU A 176 -10.37 -1.00 -23.81
CA LEU A 176 -10.56 0.42 -23.52
C LEU A 176 -9.43 1.26 -24.11
N SER A 177 -9.78 2.42 -24.67
CA SER A 177 -8.79 3.44 -25.00
C SER A 177 -8.24 4.11 -23.74
N ALA A 178 -7.11 4.80 -23.87
CA ALA A 178 -6.55 5.58 -22.78
C ALA A 178 -7.48 6.73 -22.33
N GLU A 179 -8.25 7.28 -23.26
CA GLU A 179 -9.22 8.33 -23.01
C GLU A 179 -10.41 7.81 -22.19
N GLU A 180 -10.94 6.64 -22.52
CA GLU A 180 -12.01 5.99 -21.75
C GLU A 180 -11.55 5.63 -20.33
N ALA A 181 -10.30 5.22 -20.17
CA ALA A 181 -9.71 4.87 -18.87
C ALA A 181 -9.26 6.09 -18.05
N ASN A 182 -9.33 7.31 -18.58
CA ASN A 182 -8.86 8.53 -17.92
C ASN A 182 -9.88 9.12 -16.91
N THR A 183 -10.69 8.29 -16.30
CA THR A 183 -11.66 8.69 -15.28
C THR A 183 -12.06 7.51 -14.40
N TRP A 184 -12.24 7.75 -13.11
CA TRP A 184 -12.76 6.74 -12.18
C TRP A 184 -14.17 6.26 -12.57
N ALA A 185 -14.94 7.09 -13.31
CA ALA A 185 -16.24 6.71 -13.85
C ALA A 185 -16.20 5.49 -14.77
N ALA A 186 -15.05 5.20 -15.41
CA ALA A 186 -14.88 4.03 -16.29
C ALA A 186 -15.18 2.70 -15.60
N ILE A 187 -14.84 2.56 -14.31
CA ILE A 187 -15.13 1.34 -13.54
C ILE A 187 -16.65 1.09 -13.43
N PHE A 188 -17.45 2.14 -13.46
CA PHE A 188 -18.90 2.12 -13.27
C PHE A 188 -19.69 2.28 -14.56
N ASP A 189 -19.00 2.36 -15.71
CA ASP A 189 -19.66 2.47 -17.02
C ASP A 189 -20.41 1.16 -17.35
N PRO A 190 -21.70 1.22 -17.69
CA PRO A 190 -22.48 0.06 -18.10
C PRO A 190 -21.87 -0.76 -19.26
N LYS A 191 -21.05 -0.13 -20.11
CA LYS A 191 -20.28 -0.81 -21.16
C LYS A 191 -19.43 -1.96 -20.63
N PHE A 192 -18.93 -1.83 -19.39
CA PHE A 192 -18.05 -2.82 -18.75
C PHE A 192 -18.76 -3.63 -17.65
N LYS A 193 -20.10 -3.68 -17.72
CA LYS A 193 -20.91 -4.48 -16.77
C LYS A 193 -20.47 -5.94 -16.77
N GLY A 194 -20.21 -6.47 -15.56
CA GLY A 194 -19.71 -7.82 -15.35
C GLY A 194 -18.23 -8.03 -15.74
N LYS A 195 -17.50 -6.93 -16.04
CA LYS A 195 -16.08 -6.96 -16.43
C LYS A 195 -15.22 -5.91 -15.70
N SER A 196 -15.81 -5.16 -14.78
CA SER A 196 -15.08 -4.23 -13.93
C SER A 196 -14.80 -4.81 -12.54
N GLY A 197 -13.91 -4.20 -11.79
CA GLY A 197 -13.59 -4.59 -10.42
C GLY A 197 -13.26 -3.42 -9.52
N LEU A 198 -13.42 -3.62 -8.22
CA LEU A 198 -13.14 -2.62 -7.21
C LEU A 198 -12.53 -3.30 -5.98
N ASN A 199 -11.65 -2.60 -5.27
CA ASN A 199 -11.07 -3.09 -4.03
C ASN A 199 -12.13 -3.22 -2.93
N THR A 200 -11.98 -4.23 -2.07
CA THR A 200 -12.88 -4.45 -0.92
C THR A 200 -12.61 -3.56 0.27
N ASP A 201 -11.42 -2.91 0.33
CA ASP A 201 -11.09 -2.03 1.46
C ASP A 201 -11.89 -0.71 1.36
N PRO A 202 -12.75 -0.40 2.34
CA PRO A 202 -13.56 0.81 2.31
C PRO A 202 -12.74 2.10 2.23
N LEU A 203 -11.56 2.16 2.85
CA LEU A 203 -10.68 3.34 2.77
C LEU A 203 -10.18 3.61 1.35
N ILE A 204 -10.16 2.59 0.50
CA ILE A 204 -9.79 2.68 -0.90
C ILE A 204 -11.03 2.94 -1.76
N ALA A 205 -12.03 2.08 -1.64
CA ALA A 205 -13.20 2.06 -2.52
C ALA A 205 -14.06 3.31 -2.44
N PHE A 206 -14.27 3.88 -1.24
CA PHE A 206 -15.15 5.05 -1.09
C PHE A 206 -14.58 6.30 -1.76
N GLY A 207 -13.28 6.58 -1.59
CA GLY A 207 -12.66 7.74 -2.24
C GLY A 207 -12.76 7.67 -3.77
N GLN A 208 -12.54 6.50 -4.34
CA GLN A 208 -12.64 6.24 -5.77
C GLN A 208 -14.08 6.34 -6.28
N ALA A 209 -15.05 5.78 -5.52
CA ALA A 209 -16.45 5.89 -5.84
C ALA A 209 -16.93 7.35 -5.81
N ILE A 210 -16.52 8.15 -4.82
CA ILE A 210 -16.84 9.56 -4.70
C ILE A 210 -16.28 10.35 -5.89
N MET A 211 -15.02 10.09 -6.29
CA MET A 211 -14.45 10.73 -7.48
C MET A 211 -15.26 10.39 -8.74
N ALA A 212 -15.62 9.12 -8.91
CA ALA A 212 -16.49 8.71 -10.03
C ALA A 212 -17.87 9.38 -9.98
N MET A 213 -18.51 9.44 -8.80
CA MET A 213 -19.82 10.08 -8.62
C MET A 213 -19.76 11.58 -8.95
N ASN A 214 -18.67 12.27 -8.58
CA ASN A 214 -18.47 13.67 -8.94
C ASN A 214 -18.44 13.84 -10.47
N THR A 215 -17.67 13.01 -11.17
CA THR A 215 -17.57 13.03 -12.64
C THR A 215 -18.89 12.71 -13.31
N LEU A 216 -19.67 11.79 -12.74
CA LEU A 216 -21.02 11.43 -13.24
C LEU A 216 -22.10 12.47 -12.89
N GLY A 217 -21.77 13.54 -12.17
CA GLY A 217 -22.72 14.55 -11.72
C GLY A 217 -23.68 14.07 -10.63
N LEU A 218 -23.36 12.97 -9.95
CA LEU A 218 -24.17 12.37 -8.88
C LEU A 218 -23.83 12.93 -7.50
N SER A 219 -22.68 13.58 -7.36
CA SER A 219 -22.24 14.25 -6.14
C SER A 219 -21.36 15.46 -6.45
N ASN A 220 -21.03 16.24 -5.41
CA ASN A 220 -20.10 17.37 -5.53
C ASN A 220 -19.21 17.46 -4.26
N VAL A 221 -18.64 16.35 -3.88
CA VAL A 221 -17.76 16.23 -2.71
C VAL A 221 -16.44 16.95 -3.00
N LYS A 222 -16.13 17.94 -2.19
CA LYS A 222 -14.92 18.78 -2.40
C LYS A 222 -13.63 18.11 -1.99
N ASN A 223 -13.68 17.20 -1.03
CA ASN A 223 -12.51 16.46 -0.55
C ASN A 223 -12.77 14.95 -0.46
N PRO A 224 -12.64 14.21 -1.56
CA PRO A 224 -12.84 12.75 -1.57
C PRO A 224 -11.90 11.98 -0.62
N ALA A 225 -10.80 12.59 -0.19
CA ALA A 225 -9.87 11.97 0.75
C ALA A 225 -10.31 12.10 2.22
N ASN A 226 -11.28 12.96 2.52
CA ASN A 226 -11.85 13.14 3.85
C ASN A 226 -13.34 13.46 3.75
N PRO A 227 -14.15 12.50 3.30
CA PRO A 227 -15.59 12.68 3.18
C PRO A 227 -16.26 12.70 4.55
N THR A 228 -17.38 13.40 4.63
CA THR A 228 -18.27 13.34 5.78
C THR A 228 -19.02 12.01 5.84
N THR A 229 -19.61 11.69 7.00
CA THR A 229 -20.43 10.48 7.16
C THR A 229 -21.57 10.44 6.13
N ALA A 230 -22.25 11.56 5.88
CA ALA A 230 -23.33 11.63 4.88
C ALA A 230 -22.83 11.34 3.45
N GLU A 231 -21.66 11.86 3.09
CA GLU A 231 -21.03 11.59 1.78
C GLU A 231 -20.58 10.11 1.65
N ILE A 232 -20.13 9.50 2.75
CA ILE A 232 -19.85 8.06 2.81
C ILE A 232 -21.13 7.23 2.60
N ASP A 233 -22.22 7.62 3.26
CA ASP A 233 -23.52 6.93 3.12
C ASP A 233 -24.05 6.99 1.68
N GLU A 234 -23.91 8.11 1.00
CA GLU A 234 -24.29 8.25 -0.41
C GLU A 234 -23.40 7.37 -1.32
N ALA A 235 -22.08 7.36 -1.08
CA ALA A 235 -21.17 6.50 -1.82
C ALA A 235 -21.46 5.01 -1.57
N ALA A 236 -21.83 4.64 -0.33
CA ALA A 236 -22.24 3.27 -0.01
C ALA A 236 -23.51 2.86 -0.77
N LYS A 237 -24.52 3.72 -0.83
CA LYS A 237 -25.74 3.47 -1.62
C LYS A 237 -25.41 3.28 -3.09
N PHE A 238 -24.57 4.13 -3.66
CA PHE A 238 -24.10 4.02 -5.04
C PHE A 238 -23.40 2.67 -5.30
N LEU A 239 -22.43 2.29 -4.47
CA LEU A 239 -21.70 1.04 -4.60
C LEU A 239 -22.61 -0.18 -4.47
N VAL A 240 -23.53 -0.16 -3.50
CA VAL A 240 -24.52 -1.24 -3.31
C VAL A 240 -25.44 -1.37 -4.54
N SER A 241 -25.91 -0.24 -5.11
CA SER A 241 -26.68 -0.26 -6.35
C SER A 241 -25.89 -0.88 -7.49
N LYS A 242 -24.68 -0.42 -7.73
CA LYS A 242 -23.80 -0.97 -8.80
C LYS A 242 -23.52 -2.45 -8.64
N LYS A 243 -23.31 -2.92 -7.39
CA LYS A 243 -23.14 -4.34 -7.09
C LYS A 243 -24.41 -5.14 -7.42
N LYS A 244 -25.59 -4.66 -6.99
CA LYS A 244 -26.88 -5.31 -7.29
C LYS A 244 -27.16 -5.38 -8.79
N ASP A 245 -26.77 -4.34 -9.52
CA ASP A 245 -26.91 -4.27 -10.98
C ASP A 245 -25.95 -5.22 -11.71
N GLY A 246 -25.02 -5.87 -11.00
CA GLY A 246 -24.04 -6.77 -11.59
C GLY A 246 -22.90 -6.05 -12.34
N GLN A 247 -22.58 -4.81 -11.96
CA GLN A 247 -21.50 -4.02 -12.57
C GLN A 247 -20.15 -4.72 -12.44
N PHE A 248 -19.87 -5.24 -11.24
CA PHE A 248 -18.56 -5.80 -10.94
C PHE A 248 -18.46 -7.28 -11.32
N ARG A 249 -17.35 -7.68 -11.98
CA ARG A 249 -16.94 -9.06 -12.11
C ARG A 249 -16.46 -9.61 -10.78
N ALA A 250 -15.72 -8.80 -10.04
CA ALA A 250 -15.22 -9.13 -8.71
C ALA A 250 -15.03 -7.86 -7.85
N LEU A 251 -15.14 -8.06 -6.54
CA LEU A 251 -14.61 -7.16 -5.53
C LEU A 251 -13.35 -7.85 -4.99
N TRP A 252 -12.18 -7.32 -5.31
CA TRP A 252 -10.90 -7.96 -4.99
C TRP A 252 -10.28 -7.39 -3.71
N GLY A 253 -9.54 -8.20 -2.97
CA GLY A 253 -8.88 -7.77 -1.73
C GLY A 253 -7.42 -8.22 -1.63
N ASP A 254 -7.01 -9.13 -2.50
CA ASP A 254 -5.68 -9.74 -2.50
C ASP A 254 -4.94 -9.45 -3.80
N PHE A 255 -3.59 -9.28 -3.70
CA PHE A 255 -2.74 -8.97 -4.84
C PHE A 255 -2.76 -10.06 -5.93
N GLY A 256 -2.72 -11.33 -5.52
CA GLY A 256 -2.73 -12.46 -6.44
C GLY A 256 -4.07 -12.59 -7.16
N GLU A 257 -5.18 -12.37 -6.45
CA GLU A 257 -6.52 -12.32 -7.02
C GLU A 257 -6.62 -11.24 -8.10
N LEU A 258 -6.19 -10.00 -7.79
CA LEU A 258 -6.17 -8.89 -8.74
C LEU A 258 -5.40 -9.24 -10.01
N VAL A 259 -4.16 -9.74 -9.85
CA VAL A 259 -3.32 -10.12 -11.00
C VAL A 259 -3.97 -11.19 -11.85
N ASN A 260 -4.56 -12.22 -11.23
CA ASN A 260 -5.20 -13.33 -11.95
C ASN A 260 -6.43 -12.86 -12.74
N LEU A 261 -7.30 -12.07 -12.14
CA LEU A 261 -8.52 -11.55 -12.78
C LEU A 261 -8.20 -10.61 -13.96
N MET A 262 -7.15 -9.80 -13.84
CA MET A 262 -6.70 -8.94 -14.93
C MET A 262 -6.02 -9.76 -16.05
N ALA A 263 -5.13 -10.69 -15.68
CA ALA A 263 -4.38 -11.49 -16.64
C ALA A 263 -5.26 -12.47 -17.44
N SER A 264 -6.34 -12.98 -16.82
CA SER A 264 -7.33 -13.83 -17.50
C SER A 264 -8.25 -13.04 -18.45
N GLY A 265 -8.30 -11.71 -18.31
CA GLY A 265 -9.24 -10.85 -19.04
C GLY A 265 -10.66 -10.86 -18.47
N GLU A 266 -10.88 -11.47 -17.32
CA GLU A 266 -12.17 -11.45 -16.62
C GLU A 266 -12.49 -10.04 -16.07
N MET A 267 -11.46 -9.28 -15.66
CA MET A 267 -11.56 -7.85 -15.39
C MET A 267 -10.80 -7.09 -16.46
N VAL A 268 -11.49 -6.18 -17.14
CA VAL A 268 -10.90 -5.35 -18.19
C VAL A 268 -10.62 -3.91 -17.73
N VAL A 269 -11.26 -3.48 -16.64
CA VAL A 269 -11.05 -2.19 -15.99
C VAL A 269 -11.34 -2.34 -14.49
N CYS A 270 -10.41 -1.87 -13.67
CA CYS A 270 -10.56 -1.92 -12.21
C CYS A 270 -9.67 -0.88 -11.55
N ASP A 271 -9.94 -0.57 -10.28
CA ASP A 271 -8.88 0.03 -9.48
C ASP A 271 -7.74 -0.99 -9.32
N ALA A 272 -6.53 -0.52 -9.31
CA ALA A 272 -5.37 -1.40 -9.29
C ALA A 272 -4.16 -0.77 -8.61
N TRP A 273 -3.26 -1.63 -8.19
CA TRP A 273 -1.92 -1.25 -7.77
C TRP A 273 -0.94 -1.36 -8.94
N GLN A 274 -0.07 -0.39 -9.09
CA GLN A 274 0.94 -0.41 -10.15
C GLN A 274 1.74 -1.73 -10.22
N PRO A 275 2.18 -2.34 -9.10
CA PRO A 275 2.84 -3.64 -9.15
C PRO A 275 2.00 -4.75 -9.79
N ALA A 276 0.68 -4.73 -9.60
CA ALA A 276 -0.21 -5.72 -10.22
C ALA A 276 -0.25 -5.55 -11.75
N VAL A 277 -0.36 -4.31 -12.23
CA VAL A 277 -0.29 -4.02 -13.68
C VAL A 277 1.05 -4.49 -14.26
N MET A 278 2.16 -4.26 -13.54
CA MET A 278 3.48 -4.75 -13.98
C MET A 278 3.55 -6.28 -14.00
N ALA A 279 2.96 -6.96 -13.02
CA ALA A 279 2.91 -8.42 -12.95
C ALA A 279 2.07 -9.03 -14.11
N VAL A 280 0.95 -8.40 -14.47
CA VAL A 280 0.13 -8.77 -15.65
C VAL A 280 0.92 -8.60 -16.94
N LYS A 281 1.60 -7.46 -17.11
CA LYS A 281 2.47 -7.21 -18.28
C LYS A 281 3.61 -8.22 -18.39
N ALA A 282 4.21 -8.61 -17.26
CA ALA A 282 5.28 -9.60 -17.24
C ALA A 282 4.82 -10.99 -17.69
N GLN A 283 3.51 -11.29 -17.60
CA GLN A 283 2.89 -12.50 -18.17
C GLN A 283 2.57 -12.37 -19.67
N GLY A 284 3.01 -11.30 -20.33
CA GLY A 284 2.74 -11.04 -21.75
C GLY A 284 1.30 -10.62 -22.04
N LYS A 285 0.54 -10.17 -21.04
CA LYS A 285 -0.84 -9.72 -21.18
C LYS A 285 -0.92 -8.22 -21.39
N ALA A 286 -1.86 -7.78 -22.22
CA ALA A 286 -2.13 -6.37 -22.44
C ALA A 286 -2.71 -5.74 -21.15
N CYS A 287 -1.98 -4.80 -20.60
CA CYS A 287 -2.39 -4.07 -19.40
C CYS A 287 -1.71 -2.71 -19.35
N LYS A 288 -2.45 -1.68 -18.97
CA LYS A 288 -1.93 -0.32 -18.75
C LYS A 288 -2.44 0.23 -17.42
N TYR A 289 -1.74 1.25 -16.94
CA TYR A 289 -2.08 2.01 -15.73
C TYR A 289 -2.47 3.42 -16.17
N ALA A 290 -3.67 3.85 -15.85
CA ALA A 290 -4.20 5.14 -16.27
C ALA A 290 -3.74 6.29 -15.36
N VAL A 291 -4.03 7.51 -15.78
CA VAL A 291 -3.91 8.73 -14.96
C VAL A 291 -5.26 9.43 -14.99
N PRO A 292 -6.19 9.10 -14.07
CA PRO A 292 -7.52 9.70 -14.04
C PRO A 292 -7.46 11.22 -13.87
N GLN A 293 -8.33 11.92 -14.57
CA GLN A 293 -8.42 13.39 -14.52
C GLN A 293 -8.84 13.92 -13.15
N GLU A 294 -9.54 13.12 -12.36
CA GLU A 294 -9.94 13.45 -10.99
C GLU A 294 -8.77 13.38 -10.01
N GLY A 295 -7.66 12.82 -10.43
CA GLY A 295 -6.51 12.51 -9.59
C GLY A 295 -6.55 11.08 -9.04
N CYS A 296 -5.56 10.77 -8.22
CA CYS A 296 -5.35 9.45 -7.65
C CYS A 296 -5.23 9.53 -6.13
N ARG A 297 -5.60 8.46 -5.44
CA ARG A 297 -5.31 8.30 -4.03
C ARG A 297 -3.82 8.01 -3.85
N GLY A 298 -3.08 8.95 -3.26
CA GLY A 298 -1.70 8.69 -2.82
C GLY A 298 -1.69 8.02 -1.46
N TRP A 299 -0.71 7.14 -1.24
CA TRP A 299 -0.55 6.44 0.03
C TRP A 299 0.94 6.29 0.39
N ALA A 300 1.20 6.13 1.68
CA ALA A 300 2.50 5.79 2.21
C ALA A 300 2.39 4.65 3.22
N ILE A 301 3.38 3.78 3.22
CA ILE A 301 3.51 2.66 4.15
C ILE A 301 4.91 2.72 4.75
N GLY A 302 5.01 2.33 5.98
CA GLY A 302 6.30 2.20 6.64
C GLY A 302 6.20 1.57 8.02
N PRO A 303 7.34 1.26 8.63
CA PRO A 303 7.40 0.68 9.95
C PRO A 303 6.86 1.62 11.02
N SER A 304 6.01 1.07 11.88
CA SER A 304 5.53 1.66 13.13
C SER A 304 5.91 0.75 14.28
N MET A 305 6.35 1.32 15.40
CA MET A 305 6.67 0.55 16.58
C MET A 305 5.39 0.15 17.32
N ILE A 306 5.25 -1.12 17.64
CA ILE A 306 4.13 -1.60 18.44
C ILE A 306 4.39 -1.26 19.92
N ALA A 307 3.39 -0.67 20.56
CA ALA A 307 3.51 -0.22 21.94
C ALA A 307 3.84 -1.38 22.90
N GLY A 308 4.81 -1.14 23.78
CA GLY A 308 5.23 -2.12 24.79
C GLY A 308 6.18 -3.20 24.27
N THR A 309 6.71 -3.10 23.05
CA THR A 309 7.78 -3.99 22.61
C THR A 309 9.04 -3.81 23.45
N SER A 310 9.74 -4.91 23.76
CA SER A 310 11.06 -4.89 24.39
C SER A 310 12.19 -4.68 23.36
N ASN A 311 11.92 -4.83 22.06
CA ASN A 311 12.91 -4.80 20.97
C ASN A 311 12.96 -3.42 20.28
N LYS A 312 12.85 -2.32 21.03
CA LYS A 312 12.75 -0.96 20.49
C LYS A 312 13.93 -0.57 19.60
N GLU A 313 15.14 -0.92 20.01
CA GLU A 313 16.34 -0.59 19.24
C GLU A 313 16.38 -1.33 17.91
N ALA A 314 15.93 -2.57 17.87
CA ALA A 314 15.80 -3.32 16.61
C ALA A 314 14.75 -2.71 15.68
N VAL A 315 13.63 -2.24 16.21
CA VAL A 315 12.60 -1.53 15.42
C VAL A 315 13.14 -0.23 14.86
N ILE A 316 13.83 0.58 15.68
CA ILE A 316 14.45 1.85 15.23
C ILE A 316 15.50 1.57 14.14
N ALA A 317 16.35 0.56 14.34
CA ALA A 317 17.36 0.19 13.37
C ALA A 317 16.74 -0.26 12.03
N TYR A 318 15.63 -1.00 12.07
CA TYR A 318 14.90 -1.41 10.88
C TYR A 318 14.23 -0.23 10.17
N ALA A 319 13.63 0.67 10.94
CA ALA A 319 12.99 1.86 10.40
C ALA A 319 13.98 2.86 9.77
N ASP A 320 15.24 2.84 10.24
CA ASP A 320 16.33 3.69 9.74
C ASP A 320 17.07 3.04 8.54
N TYR A 321 16.91 1.72 8.34
CA TYR A 321 17.52 0.96 7.25
C TYR A 321 16.85 1.24 5.91
#